data_48c69aa3b5d32be77a2860070411bc16
#
_entry.id   48c69aa3b5d32be77a2860070411bc16
#
_cell.length_a   1.000
_cell.length_b   1.000
_cell.length_c   1.000
_cell.angle_alpha   90.00
_cell.angle_beta   90.00
_cell.angle_gamma   90.00
#
_symmetry.space_group_name_H-M   'P 1'
#
loop_
_entity.id
_entity.type
_entity.pdbx_description
1 polymer ?
#
loop_
_entity_poly.entity_id
_entity_poly.type
_entity_poly.pdbx_seq_one_letter_code
_entity_poly.pdbx_strand_id
1 'polypeptide(L)'
;MARGSESCEPQSMRELVVLGTASQVPTRERNQNGYLLLWDGEGVLFDPGEGTQRQMIHAGVSASRITRICVTHVHGDHCYGVPGVLSRMALDGVEHTVHLHYPASGEPVVRALVSLASGRLDLRLHPHGAAGEVASGLEVRPLDHRIEAFGYRLSEPDGRTLVPERLAAAGIGGPDVGRLQRDGVLRGVPLESVSEFRPGQRFAVVMDTAPCAGAEGLAERADLLVAESTFADTEAGLAREYRHLTAGEAGALAATGGVRTLLLTHFSSRYQDLETLRLQARARAGGADVRVARDLDRIRMPGRRTRLRR
;
A
#
# COMPACT_ATOMS: atom_id res chain seq x y z
N MET A 1 21.03 42.25 5.91
CA MET A 1 19.74 41.55 5.86
C MET A 1 20.02 40.13 5.40
N ALA A 2 20.24 39.20 6.32
CA ALA A 2 20.45 37.78 6.03
C ALA A 2 19.09 37.11 5.98
N ARG A 3 18.72 36.58 4.82
CA ARG A 3 17.53 35.70 4.67
C ARG A 3 17.90 34.35 5.30
N GLY A 4 17.21 33.98 6.37
CA GLY A 4 17.31 32.66 6.96
C GLY A 4 16.84 31.62 5.92
N SER A 5 17.73 30.70 5.58
CA SER A 5 17.37 29.49 4.84
C SER A 5 16.65 28.56 5.81
N GLU A 6 15.34 28.56 5.78
CA GLU A 6 14.56 27.45 6.33
C GLU A 6 14.99 26.20 5.56
N SER A 7 15.75 25.34 6.19
CA SER A 7 16.01 23.99 5.73
C SER A 7 14.71 23.20 5.92
N CYS A 8 13.82 23.27 4.93
CA CYS A 8 12.74 22.32 4.78
C CYS A 8 13.39 20.96 4.49
N GLU A 9 13.46 20.08 5.49
CA GLU A 9 13.74 18.68 5.24
C GLU A 9 12.76 18.20 4.15
N PRO A 10 13.24 17.53 3.10
CA PRO A 10 12.33 16.99 2.12
C PRO A 10 11.41 16.00 2.84
N GLN A 11 10.16 16.38 3.04
CA GLN A 11 9.14 15.45 3.52
C GLN A 11 9.21 14.25 2.58
N SER A 12 9.57 13.07 3.12
CA SER A 12 9.60 11.84 2.36
C SER A 12 8.23 11.64 1.72
N MET A 13 8.20 11.77 0.41
CA MET A 13 6.94 11.81 -0.35
C MET A 13 6.43 10.38 -0.46
N ARG A 14 5.45 10.02 0.39
CA ARG A 14 4.75 8.75 0.32
C ARG A 14 3.64 8.85 -0.72
N GLU A 15 3.74 8.04 -1.75
CA GLU A 15 2.85 8.12 -2.91
C GLU A 15 2.57 6.72 -3.46
N LEU A 16 1.33 6.46 -3.83
CA LEU A 16 0.93 5.29 -4.60
C LEU A 16 0.85 5.66 -6.08
N VAL A 17 1.51 4.88 -6.91
CA VAL A 17 1.39 4.93 -8.38
C VAL A 17 0.54 3.75 -8.81
N VAL A 18 -0.61 4.00 -9.43
CA VAL A 18 -1.52 2.99 -9.96
C VAL A 18 -1.03 2.58 -11.34
N LEU A 19 -0.67 1.32 -11.52
CA LEU A 19 -0.16 0.80 -12.80
C LEU A 19 -1.23 0.05 -13.59
N GLY A 20 -2.30 -0.39 -12.93
CA GLY A 20 -3.41 -1.06 -13.57
C GLY A 20 -4.58 -1.26 -12.61
N THR A 21 -5.79 -1.28 -13.15
CA THR A 21 -7.04 -1.27 -12.39
C THR A 21 -8.08 -2.30 -12.85
N ALA A 22 -7.77 -3.10 -13.88
CA ALA A 22 -8.68 -4.10 -14.40
C ALA A 22 -8.66 -5.40 -13.59
N SER A 23 -9.84 -5.96 -13.36
CA SER A 23 -10.06 -7.31 -12.87
C SER A 23 -9.93 -8.31 -14.03
N GLN A 24 -9.18 -9.39 -13.81
CA GLN A 24 -9.01 -10.57 -14.65
C GLN A 24 -8.42 -10.29 -16.04
N VAL A 25 -9.06 -9.48 -16.87
CA VAL A 25 -8.62 -9.19 -18.24
C VAL A 25 -8.39 -7.70 -18.46
N PRO A 26 -7.35 -7.29 -19.19
CA PRO A 26 -7.15 -5.89 -19.51
C PRO A 26 -8.22 -5.38 -20.47
N THR A 27 -8.44 -4.08 -20.48
CA THR A 27 -9.27 -3.39 -21.47
C THR A 27 -8.42 -2.45 -22.31
N ARG A 28 -9.05 -1.64 -23.17
CA ARG A 28 -8.31 -0.59 -23.91
C ARG A 28 -7.79 0.51 -22.98
N GLU A 29 -8.51 0.79 -21.91
CA GLU A 29 -8.27 1.89 -20.98
C GLU A 29 -7.65 1.44 -19.66
N ARG A 30 -7.72 0.13 -19.34
CA ARG A 30 -7.26 -0.41 -18.05
C ARG A 30 -6.36 -1.61 -18.24
N ASN A 31 -5.16 -1.54 -17.69
CA ASN A 31 -4.24 -2.65 -17.56
C ASN A 31 -4.64 -3.56 -16.38
N GLN A 32 -4.17 -4.81 -16.39
CA GLN A 32 -4.27 -5.68 -15.20
C GLN A 32 -3.63 -5.04 -13.98
N ASN A 33 -3.95 -5.56 -12.79
CA ASN A 33 -3.51 -5.01 -11.52
C ASN A 33 -2.03 -4.65 -11.46
N GLY A 34 -1.72 -3.63 -10.67
CA GLY A 34 -0.37 -3.22 -10.36
C GLY A 34 -0.36 -1.92 -9.57
N TYR A 35 0.28 -1.92 -8.39
CA TYR A 35 0.31 -0.75 -7.53
C TYR A 35 1.70 -0.59 -6.94
N LEU A 36 2.39 0.51 -7.25
CA LEU A 36 3.71 0.81 -6.69
C LEU A 36 3.58 1.87 -5.60
N LEU A 37 3.77 1.46 -4.36
CA LEU A 37 3.86 2.37 -3.22
C LEU A 37 5.31 2.82 -3.05
N LEU A 38 5.54 4.12 -3.14
CA LEU A 38 6.78 4.76 -2.76
C LEU A 38 6.67 5.18 -1.29
N TRP A 39 7.51 4.61 -0.42
CA TRP A 39 7.42 4.77 1.02
C TRP A 39 8.80 4.96 1.64
N ASP A 40 9.13 6.18 2.03
CA ASP A 40 10.38 6.52 2.73
C ASP A 40 11.66 5.96 2.08
N GLY A 41 11.73 6.02 0.75
CA GLY A 41 12.87 5.50 -0.02
C GLY A 41 12.71 4.06 -0.49
N GLU A 42 11.78 3.29 0.04
CA GLU A 42 11.41 1.96 -0.47
C GLU A 42 10.36 2.06 -1.59
N GLY A 43 10.41 1.13 -2.52
CA GLY A 43 9.36 0.87 -3.50
C GLY A 43 8.74 -0.49 -3.26
N VAL A 44 7.47 -0.52 -2.89
CA VAL A 44 6.72 -1.77 -2.69
C VAL A 44 5.71 -1.94 -3.82
N LEU A 45 5.94 -2.94 -4.66
CA LEU A 45 5.08 -3.26 -5.79
C LEU A 45 4.09 -4.35 -5.40
N PHE A 46 2.80 -4.05 -5.45
CA PHE A 46 1.72 -4.99 -5.19
C PHE A 46 1.12 -5.49 -6.49
N ASP A 47 0.87 -6.78 -6.56
CA ASP A 47 0.15 -7.50 -7.62
C ASP A 47 0.56 -7.08 -9.04
N PRO A 48 1.80 -7.31 -9.46
CA PRO A 48 2.22 -7.00 -10.83
C PRO A 48 1.57 -7.95 -11.85
N GLY A 49 0.40 -7.58 -12.37
CA GLY A 49 -0.26 -8.27 -13.47
C GLY A 49 0.48 -8.09 -14.79
N GLU A 50 -0.07 -8.67 -15.86
CA GLU A 50 0.48 -8.51 -17.19
C GLU A 50 0.57 -7.03 -17.58
N GLY A 51 1.64 -6.64 -18.27
CA GLY A 51 1.83 -5.26 -18.72
C GLY A 51 2.38 -4.29 -17.67
N THR A 52 2.56 -4.71 -16.41
CA THR A 52 3.07 -3.84 -15.33
C THR A 52 4.39 -3.15 -15.71
N GLN A 53 5.33 -3.87 -16.33
CA GLN A 53 6.60 -3.29 -16.78
C GLN A 53 6.39 -2.13 -17.77
N ARG A 54 5.46 -2.28 -18.71
CA ARG A 54 5.12 -1.23 -19.68
C ARG A 54 4.44 -0.05 -19.00
N GLN A 55 3.52 -0.31 -18.06
CA GLN A 55 2.83 0.72 -17.29
C GLN A 55 3.81 1.54 -16.44
N MET A 56 4.85 0.93 -15.88
CA MET A 56 5.91 1.65 -15.18
C MET A 56 6.61 2.68 -16.07
N ILE A 57 6.84 2.34 -17.34
CA ILE A 57 7.42 3.28 -18.33
C ILE A 57 6.48 4.46 -18.55
N HIS A 58 5.18 4.20 -18.76
CA HIS A 58 4.17 5.25 -18.93
C HIS A 58 4.00 6.14 -17.69
N ALA A 59 4.11 5.56 -16.49
CA ALA A 59 4.06 6.28 -15.23
C ALA A 59 5.35 7.06 -14.91
N GLY A 60 6.43 6.88 -15.69
CA GLY A 60 7.73 7.51 -15.44
C GLY A 60 8.39 7.02 -14.14
N VAL A 61 8.19 5.74 -13.77
CA VAL A 61 8.81 5.14 -12.60
C VAL A 61 9.84 4.09 -13.00
N SER A 62 11.01 4.11 -12.34
CA SER A 62 12.05 3.13 -12.57
C SER A 62 11.84 1.85 -11.79
N ALA A 63 12.10 0.69 -12.41
CA ALA A 63 12.09 -0.60 -11.74
C ALA A 63 13.18 -0.70 -10.65
N SER A 64 14.27 0.07 -10.76
CA SER A 64 15.33 0.14 -9.74
C SER A 64 14.86 0.69 -8.38
N ARG A 65 13.68 1.30 -8.32
CA ARG A 65 13.10 1.75 -7.04
C ARG A 65 12.42 0.64 -6.25
N ILE A 66 12.14 -0.51 -6.87
CA ILE A 66 11.44 -1.62 -6.24
C ILE A 66 12.40 -2.35 -5.32
N THR A 67 12.07 -2.38 -4.02
CA THR A 67 12.77 -3.16 -3.00
C THR A 67 11.97 -4.40 -2.58
N ARG A 68 10.64 -4.33 -2.73
CA ARG A 68 9.72 -5.43 -2.38
C ARG A 68 8.67 -5.61 -3.47
N ILE A 69 8.33 -6.87 -3.71
CA ILE A 69 7.17 -7.28 -4.52
C ILE A 69 6.27 -8.10 -3.61
N CYS A 70 4.99 -7.77 -3.57
CA CYS A 70 3.98 -8.42 -2.75
C CYS A 70 2.87 -8.94 -3.65
N VAL A 71 2.70 -10.26 -3.72
CA VAL A 71 1.64 -10.92 -4.49
C VAL A 71 0.57 -11.38 -3.51
N THR A 72 -0.67 -10.89 -3.69
CA THR A 72 -1.79 -11.26 -2.81
C THR A 72 -2.22 -12.69 -3.02
N HIS A 73 -2.23 -13.15 -4.26
CA HIS A 73 -2.54 -14.52 -4.68
C HIS A 73 -2.05 -14.78 -6.12
N VAL A 74 -2.05 -16.03 -6.55
CA VAL A 74 -1.41 -16.43 -7.80
C VAL A 74 -2.34 -16.55 -9.00
N HIS A 75 -3.46 -15.82 -9.04
CA HIS A 75 -4.16 -15.62 -10.32
C HIS A 75 -3.30 -14.74 -11.24
N GLY A 76 -3.43 -14.97 -12.56
CA GLY A 76 -2.52 -14.39 -13.55
C GLY A 76 -2.51 -12.86 -13.56
N ASP A 77 -3.67 -12.24 -13.38
CA ASP A 77 -3.82 -10.79 -13.36
C ASP A 77 -3.18 -10.11 -12.13
N HIS A 78 -2.67 -10.89 -11.17
CA HIS A 78 -1.91 -10.40 -10.02
C HIS A 78 -0.41 -10.74 -10.06
N CYS A 79 0.02 -11.63 -10.97
CA CYS A 79 1.41 -12.11 -10.94
C CYS A 79 2.13 -12.27 -12.30
N TYR A 80 1.42 -12.22 -13.43
CA TYR A 80 2.06 -12.44 -14.74
C TYR A 80 3.07 -11.38 -15.14
N GLY A 81 3.06 -10.21 -14.51
CA GLY A 81 4.07 -9.17 -14.71
C GLY A 81 5.38 -9.40 -13.97
N VAL A 82 5.42 -10.32 -12.99
CA VAL A 82 6.62 -10.60 -12.18
C VAL A 82 7.87 -10.83 -13.04
N PRO A 83 7.88 -11.76 -14.02
CA PRO A 83 9.09 -12.01 -14.80
C PRO A 83 9.56 -10.80 -15.61
N GLY A 84 8.63 -10.00 -16.15
CA GLY A 84 8.97 -8.80 -16.89
C GLY A 84 9.60 -7.71 -16.01
N VAL A 85 9.06 -7.52 -14.81
CA VAL A 85 9.59 -6.56 -13.82
C VAL A 85 10.99 -6.99 -13.36
N LEU A 86 11.16 -8.27 -12.98
CA LEU A 86 12.47 -8.79 -12.55
C LEU A 86 13.53 -8.70 -13.66
N SER A 87 13.16 -9.05 -14.90
CA SER A 87 14.06 -8.93 -16.05
C SER A 87 14.48 -7.47 -16.29
N ARG A 88 13.55 -6.53 -16.13
CA ARG A 88 13.84 -5.10 -16.25
C ARG A 88 14.78 -4.62 -15.14
N MET A 89 14.56 -5.04 -13.90
CA MET A 89 15.42 -4.70 -12.77
C MET A 89 16.86 -5.21 -13.01
N ALA A 90 16.99 -6.46 -13.48
CA ALA A 90 18.31 -7.02 -13.80
C ALA A 90 19.00 -6.26 -14.94
N LEU A 91 18.26 -5.85 -15.97
CA LEU A 91 18.78 -5.07 -17.09
C LEU A 91 19.21 -3.65 -16.64
N ASP A 92 18.49 -3.05 -15.72
CA ASP A 92 18.80 -1.74 -15.13
C ASP A 92 19.95 -1.82 -14.11
N GLY A 93 20.52 -3.00 -13.86
CA GLY A 93 21.69 -3.19 -12.98
C GLY A 93 21.34 -2.99 -11.48
N VAL A 94 20.16 -3.44 -11.05
CA VAL A 94 19.79 -3.37 -9.63
C VAL A 94 20.72 -4.23 -8.79
N GLU A 95 21.40 -3.62 -7.81
CA GLU A 95 22.39 -4.28 -6.94
C GLU A 95 21.82 -4.60 -5.53
N HIS A 96 20.74 -3.92 -5.12
CA HIS A 96 20.13 -4.20 -3.81
C HIS A 96 19.32 -5.49 -3.84
N THR A 97 19.16 -6.10 -2.66
CA THR A 97 18.28 -7.26 -2.47
C THR A 97 16.82 -6.89 -2.77
N VAL A 98 16.14 -7.73 -3.54
CA VAL A 98 14.70 -7.63 -3.82
C VAL A 98 13.97 -8.73 -3.07
N HIS A 99 12.95 -8.36 -2.31
CA HIS A 99 12.14 -9.29 -1.51
C HIS A 99 10.81 -9.57 -2.21
N LEU A 100 10.49 -10.83 -2.49
CA LEU A 100 9.21 -11.26 -3.09
C LEU A 100 8.40 -12.02 -2.04
N HIS A 101 7.30 -11.41 -1.60
CA HIS A 101 6.34 -11.94 -0.62
C HIS A 101 5.13 -12.52 -1.35
N TYR A 102 4.66 -13.71 -0.97
CA TYR A 102 3.55 -14.41 -1.64
C TYR A 102 2.95 -15.51 -0.76
N PRO A 103 1.68 -15.94 -1.02
CA PRO A 103 1.05 -17.06 -0.33
C PRO A 103 1.83 -18.35 -0.53
N ALA A 104 2.03 -19.15 0.53
CA ALA A 104 2.87 -20.36 0.49
C ALA A 104 2.36 -21.40 -0.52
N SER A 105 1.04 -21.52 -0.71
CA SER A 105 0.48 -22.43 -1.72
C SER A 105 0.81 -22.01 -3.16
N GLY A 106 1.17 -20.72 -3.37
CA GLY A 106 1.59 -20.19 -4.66
C GLY A 106 3.04 -20.46 -5.05
N GLU A 107 3.83 -21.09 -4.16
CA GLU A 107 5.26 -21.37 -4.36
C GLU A 107 5.61 -21.97 -5.74
N PRO A 108 4.90 -22.99 -6.26
CA PRO A 108 5.22 -23.56 -7.58
C PRO A 108 5.05 -22.55 -8.72
N VAL A 109 4.00 -21.74 -8.67
CA VAL A 109 3.71 -20.71 -9.67
C VAL A 109 4.76 -19.61 -9.60
N VAL A 110 5.07 -19.10 -8.41
CA VAL A 110 6.07 -18.05 -8.21
C VAL A 110 7.45 -18.49 -8.70
N ARG A 111 7.88 -19.72 -8.37
CA ARG A 111 9.16 -20.26 -8.88
C ARG A 111 9.19 -20.38 -10.41
N ALA A 112 8.10 -20.81 -11.01
CA ALA A 112 7.98 -20.85 -12.47
C ALA A 112 8.13 -19.43 -13.08
N LEU A 113 7.40 -18.45 -12.55
CA LEU A 113 7.49 -17.07 -13.01
C LEU A 113 8.90 -16.47 -12.84
N VAL A 114 9.51 -16.69 -11.68
CA VAL A 114 10.89 -16.23 -11.42
C VAL A 114 11.89 -16.88 -12.38
N SER A 115 11.71 -18.16 -12.72
CA SER A 115 12.60 -18.86 -13.66
C SER A 115 12.55 -18.32 -15.08
N LEU A 116 11.49 -17.61 -15.45
CA LEU A 116 11.36 -16.96 -16.75
C LEU A 116 12.08 -15.59 -16.80
N ALA A 117 12.44 -15.03 -15.64
CA ALA A 117 13.16 -13.77 -15.60
C ALA A 117 14.61 -13.96 -16.08
N SER A 118 15.08 -13.03 -16.91
CA SER A 118 16.46 -13.01 -17.40
C SER A 118 17.34 -12.07 -16.56
N GLY A 119 18.63 -12.41 -16.46
CA GLY A 119 19.62 -11.64 -15.73
C GLY A 119 19.85 -12.12 -14.30
N ARG A 120 20.66 -11.37 -13.56
CA ARG A 120 20.99 -11.68 -12.17
C ARG A 120 20.45 -10.60 -11.24
N LEU A 121 19.71 -11.05 -10.22
CA LEU A 121 19.23 -10.23 -9.10
C LEU A 121 19.51 -10.97 -7.79
N ASP A 122 19.81 -10.25 -6.72
CA ASP A 122 19.72 -10.81 -5.37
C ASP A 122 18.23 -10.84 -4.96
N LEU A 123 17.53 -11.91 -5.34
CA LEU A 123 16.12 -12.11 -5.09
C LEU A 123 15.92 -13.04 -3.89
N ARG A 124 15.13 -12.59 -2.91
CA ARG A 124 14.75 -13.36 -1.73
C ARG A 124 13.27 -13.68 -1.76
N LEU A 125 12.92 -14.96 -1.69
CA LEU A 125 11.55 -15.48 -1.70
C LEU A 125 11.04 -15.64 -0.27
N HIS A 126 9.86 -15.08 0.02
CA HIS A 126 9.24 -15.06 1.35
C HIS A 126 7.80 -15.61 1.28
N PRO A 127 7.63 -16.95 1.25
CA PRO A 127 6.30 -17.53 1.35
C PRO A 127 5.70 -17.30 2.74
N HIS A 128 4.41 -17.04 2.81
CA HIS A 128 3.67 -16.94 4.06
C HIS A 128 2.35 -17.69 3.97
N GLY A 129 1.91 -18.30 5.07
CA GLY A 129 0.69 -19.11 5.14
C GLY A 129 -0.18 -18.80 6.36
N ALA A 130 0.16 -17.74 7.10
CA ALA A 130 -0.59 -17.30 8.28
C ALA A 130 -0.57 -15.78 8.42
N ALA A 131 -1.56 -15.25 9.17
CA ALA A 131 -1.56 -13.84 9.57
C ALA A 131 -0.34 -13.50 10.41
N GLY A 132 0.21 -12.31 10.21
CA GLY A 132 1.31 -11.79 11.02
C GLY A 132 2.18 -10.79 10.28
N GLU A 133 3.22 -10.32 10.96
CA GLU A 133 4.24 -9.47 10.38
C GLU A 133 5.23 -10.35 9.59
N VAL A 134 5.37 -10.08 8.29
CA VAL A 134 6.24 -10.83 7.37
C VAL A 134 7.53 -10.09 7.05
N ALA A 135 7.58 -8.81 7.32
CA ALA A 135 8.76 -7.95 7.29
C ALA A 135 8.48 -6.71 8.16
N SER A 136 9.53 -5.96 8.52
CA SER A 136 9.39 -4.78 9.37
C SER A 136 8.27 -3.85 8.87
N GLY A 137 7.24 -3.67 9.67
CA GLY A 137 6.05 -2.87 9.38
C GLY A 137 5.11 -3.44 8.32
N LEU A 138 5.42 -4.60 7.71
CA LEU A 138 4.59 -5.26 6.69
C LEU A 138 3.84 -6.46 7.30
N GLU A 139 2.54 -6.29 7.51
CA GLU A 139 1.61 -7.32 8.01
C GLU A 139 0.82 -7.93 6.87
N VAL A 140 0.52 -9.22 6.99
CA VAL A 140 -0.40 -9.95 6.11
C VAL A 140 -1.56 -10.53 6.91
N ARG A 141 -2.74 -10.59 6.28
CA ARG A 141 -3.91 -11.31 6.79
C ARG A 141 -4.58 -12.10 5.69
N PRO A 142 -5.10 -13.30 6.00
CA PRO A 142 -5.80 -14.13 5.02
C PRO A 142 -7.09 -13.43 4.56
N LEU A 143 -7.38 -13.56 3.27
CA LEU A 143 -8.59 -13.11 2.63
C LEU A 143 -9.47 -14.30 2.24
N ASP A 144 -10.77 -14.06 2.05
CA ASP A 144 -11.73 -15.11 1.66
C ASP A 144 -11.89 -15.15 0.14
N HIS A 145 -10.99 -15.87 -0.52
CA HIS A 145 -11.02 -16.06 -1.97
C HIS A 145 -11.02 -17.54 -2.34
N ARG A 146 -11.15 -17.85 -3.65
CA ARG A 146 -11.21 -19.24 -4.16
C ARG A 146 -9.88 -20.00 -4.09
N ILE A 147 -8.79 -19.28 -4.00
CA ILE A 147 -7.45 -19.80 -3.71
C ILE A 147 -6.89 -19.07 -2.50
N GLU A 148 -5.80 -19.56 -1.92
CA GLU A 148 -5.14 -18.88 -0.82
C GLU A 148 -4.75 -17.46 -1.23
N ALA A 149 -5.27 -16.49 -0.48
CA ALA A 149 -5.04 -15.08 -0.74
C ALA A 149 -4.77 -14.33 0.57
N PHE A 150 -3.92 -13.33 0.50
CA PHE A 150 -3.60 -12.44 1.61
C PHE A 150 -3.68 -10.99 1.17
N GLY A 151 -4.19 -10.13 2.04
CA GLY A 151 -4.01 -8.69 1.92
C GLY A 151 -2.77 -8.25 2.70
N TYR A 152 -2.31 -7.05 2.42
CA TYR A 152 -1.11 -6.47 3.02
C TYR A 152 -1.41 -5.15 3.72
N ARG A 153 -0.73 -4.90 4.85
CA ARG A 153 -0.73 -3.58 5.49
C ARG A 153 0.71 -3.16 5.80
N LEU A 154 1.09 -1.99 5.31
CA LEU A 154 2.34 -1.34 5.68
C LEU A 154 2.05 -0.26 6.72
N SER A 155 2.72 -0.35 7.86
CA SER A 155 2.52 0.56 9.00
C SER A 155 3.84 1.22 9.40
N GLU A 156 3.81 2.54 9.55
CA GLU A 156 4.86 3.26 10.24
C GLU A 156 4.67 3.12 11.75
N PRO A 157 5.73 2.91 12.53
CA PRO A 157 5.64 2.98 13.98
C PRO A 157 5.13 4.35 14.45
N ASP A 158 4.38 4.34 15.55
CA ASP A 158 4.04 5.58 16.24
C ASP A 158 5.32 6.28 16.68
N GLY A 159 5.33 7.60 16.61
CA GLY A 159 6.48 8.42 16.92
C GLY A 159 6.13 9.67 17.72
N ARG A 160 7.06 10.61 17.76
CA ARG A 160 6.86 11.90 18.41
C ARG A 160 7.37 13.03 17.52
N THR A 161 6.69 14.16 17.55
CA THR A 161 7.14 15.39 16.88
C THR A 161 7.65 16.34 17.95
N LEU A 162 8.90 16.76 17.82
CA LEU A 162 9.50 17.73 18.73
C LEU A 162 8.82 19.09 18.57
N VAL A 163 8.65 19.79 19.69
CA VAL A 163 8.07 21.14 19.73
C VAL A 163 9.21 22.13 19.99
N PRO A 164 9.62 22.94 18.98
CA PRO A 164 10.80 23.79 19.06
C PRO A 164 10.78 24.74 20.26
N GLU A 165 9.63 25.34 20.57
CA GLU A 165 9.45 26.28 21.67
C GLU A 165 9.68 25.61 23.04
N ARG A 166 9.24 24.35 23.20
CA ARG A 166 9.44 23.57 24.43
C ARG A 166 10.89 23.11 24.58
N LEU A 167 11.57 22.77 23.47
CA LEU A 167 12.99 22.45 23.45
C LEU A 167 13.81 23.67 23.86
N ALA A 168 13.53 24.84 23.30
CA ALA A 168 14.22 26.09 23.63
C ALA A 168 14.02 26.46 25.13
N ALA A 169 12.79 26.34 25.64
CA ALA A 169 12.49 26.61 27.06
C ALA A 169 13.21 25.63 28.00
N ALA A 170 13.46 24.39 27.55
CA ALA A 170 14.23 23.39 28.30
C ALA A 170 15.76 23.52 28.13
N GLY A 171 16.25 24.48 27.33
CA GLY A 171 17.68 24.67 27.04
C GLY A 171 18.29 23.51 26.23
N ILE A 172 17.47 22.81 25.41
CA ILE A 172 17.90 21.68 24.60
C ILE A 172 17.98 22.10 23.13
N GLY A 173 19.17 21.96 22.54
CA GLY A 173 19.43 22.33 21.16
C GLY A 173 20.63 21.61 20.55
N GLY A 174 20.82 21.74 19.23
CA GLY A 174 21.96 21.13 18.54
C GLY A 174 22.04 19.61 18.75
N PRO A 175 23.23 19.05 19.03
CA PRO A 175 23.42 17.60 19.20
C PRO A 175 22.62 16.98 20.37
N ASP A 176 22.20 17.78 21.34
CA ASP A 176 21.43 17.30 22.50
C ASP A 176 20.03 16.87 22.14
N VAL A 177 19.46 17.43 21.08
CA VAL A 177 18.14 16.99 20.54
C VAL A 177 18.19 15.52 20.13
N GLY A 178 19.23 15.13 19.39
CA GLY A 178 19.41 13.74 18.96
C GLY A 178 19.69 12.79 20.15
N ARG A 179 20.36 13.26 21.20
CA ARG A 179 20.53 12.48 22.45
C ARG A 179 19.22 12.27 23.15
N LEU A 180 18.43 13.34 23.34
CA LEU A 180 17.11 13.24 23.95
C LEU A 180 16.18 12.29 23.20
N GLN A 181 16.21 12.31 21.87
CA GLN A 181 15.39 11.39 21.04
C GLN A 181 15.80 9.91 21.22
N ARG A 182 17.10 9.63 21.36
CA ARG A 182 17.58 8.26 21.56
C ARG A 182 17.36 7.76 23.00
N ASP A 183 17.64 8.60 23.96
CA ASP A 183 17.73 8.20 25.37
C ASP A 183 16.41 8.40 26.12
N GLY A 184 15.45 9.12 25.51
CA GLY A 184 14.15 9.41 26.10
C GLY A 184 14.15 10.47 27.19
N VAL A 185 15.31 10.72 27.85
CA VAL A 185 15.50 11.71 28.89
C VAL A 185 16.88 12.35 28.76
N LEU A 186 16.96 13.68 28.87
CA LEU A 186 18.22 14.40 28.89
C LEU A 186 18.23 15.48 30.00
N ARG A 187 19.22 15.45 30.90
CA ARG A 187 19.34 16.41 32.05
C ARG A 187 18.03 16.52 32.86
N GLY A 188 17.34 15.39 33.06
CA GLY A 188 16.06 15.35 33.78
C GLY A 188 14.84 15.80 32.98
N VAL A 189 15.00 16.19 31.70
CA VAL A 189 13.89 16.58 30.80
C VAL A 189 13.45 15.35 30.00
N PRO A 190 12.23 14.82 30.22
CA PRO A 190 11.72 13.70 29.44
C PRO A 190 11.31 14.16 28.03
N LEU A 191 11.50 13.30 27.02
CA LEU A 191 11.14 13.55 25.63
C LEU A 191 9.65 13.94 25.47
N GLU A 192 8.78 13.34 26.28
CA GLU A 192 7.34 13.62 26.29
C GLU A 192 7.00 15.08 26.60
N SER A 193 7.79 15.73 27.44
CA SER A 193 7.52 17.12 27.86
C SER A 193 7.79 18.14 26.74
N VAL A 194 8.69 17.81 25.82
CA VAL A 194 9.13 18.68 24.72
C VAL A 194 8.68 18.19 23.33
N SER A 195 7.79 17.22 23.29
CA SER A 195 7.28 16.64 22.05
C SER A 195 5.80 16.30 22.13
N GLU A 196 5.18 16.06 20.99
CA GLU A 196 3.80 15.61 20.85
C GLU A 196 3.74 14.23 20.22
N PHE A 197 2.78 13.40 20.64
CA PHE A 197 2.54 12.10 20.06
C PHE A 197 2.15 12.24 18.59
N ARG A 198 2.80 11.45 17.73
CA ARG A 198 2.58 11.43 16.29
C ARG A 198 2.19 10.01 15.87
N PRO A 199 0.91 9.77 15.53
CA PRO A 199 0.50 8.47 15.00
C PRO A 199 1.26 8.13 13.72
N GLY A 200 1.70 6.88 13.61
CA GLY A 200 2.24 6.33 12.37
C GLY A 200 1.17 6.26 11.28
N GLN A 201 1.57 6.40 10.02
CA GLN A 201 0.67 6.21 8.88
C GLN A 201 0.51 4.73 8.56
N ARG A 202 -0.67 4.38 8.02
CA ARG A 202 -1.03 3.01 7.62
C ARG A 202 -1.54 3.01 6.19
N PHE A 203 -0.94 2.16 5.37
CA PHE A 203 -1.37 1.84 4.01
C PHE A 203 -1.83 0.40 3.96
N ALA A 204 -2.96 0.11 3.33
CA ALA A 204 -3.45 -1.26 3.19
C ALA A 204 -3.90 -1.56 1.77
N VAL A 205 -3.71 -2.82 1.35
CA VAL A 205 -4.16 -3.39 0.08
C VAL A 205 -5.00 -4.62 0.38
N VAL A 206 -6.25 -4.58 -0.07
CA VAL A 206 -7.23 -5.67 0.04
C VAL A 206 -7.72 -5.96 -1.38
N MET A 207 -7.19 -7.03 -1.99
CA MET A 207 -7.60 -7.53 -3.29
C MET A 207 -8.51 -8.74 -3.11
N ASP A 208 -8.88 -9.37 -4.14
CA ASP A 208 -9.81 -10.47 -4.33
C ASP A 208 -10.28 -11.16 -3.05
N THR A 209 -11.46 -10.80 -2.59
CA THR A 209 -12.02 -11.33 -1.34
C THR A 209 -13.53 -11.14 -1.25
N ALA A 210 -14.24 -12.10 -0.65
CA ALA A 210 -15.51 -11.82 -0.02
C ALA A 210 -15.29 -11.04 1.30
N PRO A 211 -16.34 -10.41 1.89
CA PRO A 211 -16.22 -9.77 3.19
C PRO A 211 -15.70 -10.75 4.25
N CYS A 212 -14.61 -10.39 4.94
CA CYS A 212 -13.95 -11.26 5.92
C CYS A 212 -13.19 -10.48 6.99
N ALA A 213 -12.95 -11.13 8.12
CA ALA A 213 -12.22 -10.54 9.26
C ALA A 213 -10.77 -10.12 8.91
N GLY A 214 -10.13 -10.81 7.95
CA GLY A 214 -8.80 -10.43 7.46
C GLY A 214 -8.80 -9.06 6.81
N ALA A 215 -9.76 -8.82 5.91
CA ALA A 215 -9.94 -7.52 5.26
C ALA A 215 -10.24 -6.41 6.27
N GLU A 216 -11.14 -6.68 7.24
CA GLU A 216 -11.49 -5.73 8.32
C GLU A 216 -10.26 -5.35 9.15
N GLY A 217 -9.46 -6.36 9.54
CA GLY A 217 -8.24 -6.11 10.32
C GLY A 217 -7.19 -5.29 9.57
N LEU A 218 -7.05 -5.49 8.25
CA LEU A 218 -6.14 -4.69 7.41
C LEU A 218 -6.64 -3.25 7.26
N ALA A 219 -7.95 -3.06 7.10
CA ALA A 219 -8.57 -1.75 6.94
C ALA A 219 -8.51 -0.90 8.22
N GLU A 220 -8.29 -1.52 9.40
CA GLU A 220 -8.32 -0.82 10.68
C GLU A 220 -7.39 0.39 10.72
N ARG A 221 -8.02 1.60 10.81
CA ARG A 221 -7.36 2.90 10.84
C ARG A 221 -6.38 3.14 9.67
N ALA A 222 -6.59 2.52 8.53
CA ALA A 222 -5.79 2.82 7.34
C ALA A 222 -5.97 4.30 6.94
N ASP A 223 -4.85 4.96 6.61
CA ASP A 223 -4.90 6.31 6.06
C ASP A 223 -5.25 6.26 4.57
N LEU A 224 -4.76 5.23 3.87
CA LEU A 224 -5.13 4.90 2.50
C LEU A 224 -5.37 3.39 2.41
N LEU A 225 -6.59 3.02 2.06
CA LEU A 225 -7.00 1.65 1.73
C LEU A 225 -7.20 1.54 0.22
N VAL A 226 -6.45 0.67 -0.43
CA VAL A 226 -6.70 0.21 -1.80
C VAL A 226 -7.54 -1.05 -1.68
N ALA A 227 -8.75 -1.03 -2.20
CA ALA A 227 -9.66 -2.18 -2.10
C ALA A 227 -10.28 -2.52 -3.45
N GLU A 228 -10.41 -3.82 -3.71
CA GLU A 228 -11.19 -4.29 -4.85
C GLU A 228 -12.64 -3.81 -4.74
N SER A 229 -13.26 -3.62 -5.88
CA SER A 229 -14.68 -3.31 -6.05
C SER A 229 -15.15 -3.83 -7.39
N THR A 230 -14.96 -5.14 -7.54
CA THR A 230 -15.13 -5.85 -8.82
C THR A 230 -16.57 -5.76 -9.32
N PHE A 231 -17.55 -5.70 -8.42
CA PHE A 231 -18.97 -5.72 -8.76
C PHE A 231 -19.75 -4.52 -8.22
N ALA A 232 -20.81 -4.14 -8.94
CA ALA A 232 -21.82 -3.24 -8.40
C ALA A 232 -22.70 -3.97 -7.38
N ASP A 233 -23.37 -3.23 -6.47
CA ASP A 233 -24.26 -3.79 -5.45
C ASP A 233 -25.42 -4.58 -6.03
N THR A 234 -25.86 -4.23 -7.25
CA THR A 234 -26.90 -4.96 -7.99
C THR A 234 -26.47 -6.38 -8.39
N GLU A 235 -25.17 -6.65 -8.38
CA GLU A 235 -24.57 -7.94 -8.74
C GLU A 235 -23.98 -8.68 -7.54
N ALA A 236 -24.47 -8.40 -6.32
CA ALA A 236 -24.03 -9.04 -5.08
C ALA A 236 -24.10 -10.59 -5.12
N GLY A 237 -24.98 -11.16 -5.96
CA GLY A 237 -25.03 -12.61 -6.22
C GLY A 237 -23.75 -13.13 -6.85
N LEU A 238 -23.29 -12.45 -7.92
CA LEU A 238 -22.02 -12.77 -8.60
C LEU A 238 -20.81 -12.50 -7.70
N ALA A 239 -20.82 -11.40 -6.95
CA ALA A 239 -19.76 -11.09 -6.00
C ALA A 239 -19.56 -12.25 -5.01
N ARG A 240 -20.64 -12.78 -4.43
CA ARG A 240 -20.59 -13.95 -3.53
C ARG A 240 -20.11 -15.21 -4.22
N GLU A 241 -20.58 -15.50 -5.44
CA GLU A 241 -20.19 -16.68 -6.21
C GLU A 241 -18.69 -16.69 -6.52
N TYR A 242 -18.15 -15.53 -6.91
CA TYR A 242 -16.75 -15.39 -7.29
C TYR A 242 -15.84 -14.99 -6.13
N ARG A 243 -16.40 -14.76 -4.93
CA ARG A 243 -15.69 -14.29 -3.73
C ARG A 243 -14.96 -12.98 -3.97
N HIS A 244 -15.75 -11.99 -4.37
CA HIS A 244 -15.33 -10.61 -4.55
C HIS A 244 -16.21 -9.66 -3.75
N LEU A 245 -15.73 -8.43 -3.56
CA LEU A 245 -16.52 -7.35 -2.99
C LEU A 245 -17.42 -6.69 -4.05
N THR A 246 -18.58 -6.23 -3.59
CA THR A 246 -19.26 -5.14 -4.28
C THR A 246 -18.66 -3.79 -3.86
N ALA A 247 -18.92 -2.76 -4.64
CA ALA A 247 -18.49 -1.40 -4.31
C ALA A 247 -19.05 -0.92 -2.96
N GLY A 248 -20.30 -1.25 -2.65
CA GLY A 248 -20.90 -0.93 -1.35
C GLY A 248 -20.26 -1.70 -0.19
N GLU A 249 -19.83 -2.94 -0.39
CA GLU A 249 -19.08 -3.71 0.62
C GLU A 249 -17.69 -3.14 0.85
N ALA A 250 -16.99 -2.70 -0.20
CA ALA A 250 -15.72 -1.97 -0.04
C ALA A 250 -15.91 -0.67 0.74
N GLY A 251 -17.02 0.05 0.51
CA GLY A 251 -17.41 1.22 1.31
C GLY A 251 -17.66 0.87 2.77
N ALA A 252 -18.42 -0.19 3.05
CA ALA A 252 -18.70 -0.66 4.41
C ALA A 252 -17.40 -1.08 5.15
N LEU A 253 -16.49 -1.75 4.46
CA LEU A 253 -15.16 -2.08 4.97
C LEU A 253 -14.40 -0.82 5.41
N ALA A 254 -14.43 0.23 4.59
CA ALA A 254 -13.78 1.49 4.93
C ALA A 254 -14.43 2.17 6.15
N ALA A 255 -15.75 2.11 6.28
CA ALA A 255 -16.47 2.66 7.44
C ALA A 255 -16.11 1.92 8.73
N THR A 256 -16.18 0.58 8.72
CA THR A 256 -15.85 -0.26 9.88
C THR A 256 -14.38 -0.05 10.30
N GLY A 257 -13.46 0.03 9.34
CA GLY A 257 -12.05 0.26 9.61
C GLY A 257 -11.70 1.69 10.04
N GLY A 258 -12.61 2.67 9.93
CA GLY A 258 -12.28 4.08 10.17
C GLY A 258 -11.22 4.60 9.19
N VAL A 259 -11.31 4.16 7.94
CA VAL A 259 -10.42 4.52 6.83
C VAL A 259 -10.56 6.00 6.48
N ARG A 260 -9.47 6.68 6.13
CA ARG A 260 -9.54 8.10 5.71
C ARG A 260 -9.77 8.26 4.22
N THR A 261 -9.03 7.50 3.42
CA THR A 261 -9.19 7.48 1.96
C THR A 261 -9.36 6.05 1.50
N LEU A 262 -10.46 5.76 0.81
CA LEU A 262 -10.72 4.51 0.11
C LEU A 262 -10.45 4.72 -1.38
N LEU A 263 -9.53 3.97 -1.94
CA LEU A 263 -9.25 3.91 -3.37
C LEU A 263 -9.82 2.62 -3.94
N LEU A 264 -10.91 2.73 -4.68
CA LEU A 264 -11.56 1.62 -5.36
C LEU A 264 -10.75 1.22 -6.59
N THR A 265 -10.63 -0.08 -6.83
CA THR A 265 -9.87 -0.64 -7.95
C THR A 265 -10.39 -2.03 -8.32
N HIS A 266 -9.68 -2.76 -9.20
CA HIS A 266 -10.00 -4.12 -9.64
C HIS A 266 -11.38 -4.21 -10.27
N PHE A 267 -11.62 -3.36 -11.27
CA PHE A 267 -12.95 -3.24 -11.89
C PHE A 267 -13.18 -4.29 -12.95
N SER A 268 -14.31 -4.95 -12.91
CA SER A 268 -14.75 -5.83 -13.99
C SER A 268 -14.83 -5.06 -15.32
N SER A 269 -14.44 -5.71 -16.41
CA SER A 269 -14.51 -5.17 -17.78
C SER A 269 -15.93 -4.78 -18.23
N ARG A 270 -16.96 -5.26 -17.52
CA ARG A 270 -18.38 -4.94 -17.77
C ARG A 270 -18.74 -3.48 -17.49
N TYR A 271 -17.94 -2.79 -16.63
CA TYR A 271 -18.19 -1.40 -16.28
C TYR A 271 -17.26 -0.48 -17.06
N GLN A 272 -17.87 0.34 -17.93
CA GLN A 272 -17.17 1.44 -18.60
C GLN A 272 -17.18 2.70 -17.73
N ASP A 273 -18.36 3.03 -17.18
CA ASP A 273 -18.51 4.11 -16.20
C ASP A 273 -18.42 3.55 -14.77
N LEU A 274 -17.50 4.11 -14.00
CA LEU A 274 -17.23 3.71 -12.62
C LEU A 274 -17.93 4.59 -11.58
N GLU A 275 -18.67 5.61 -12.03
CA GLU A 275 -19.33 6.54 -11.11
C GLU A 275 -20.39 5.85 -10.26
N THR A 276 -21.12 4.88 -10.81
CA THR A 276 -22.07 4.04 -10.07
C THR A 276 -21.38 3.33 -8.90
N LEU A 277 -20.22 2.71 -9.16
CA LEU A 277 -19.44 2.02 -8.11
C LEU A 277 -18.99 3.00 -7.04
N ARG A 278 -18.48 4.18 -7.45
CA ARG A 278 -18.05 5.23 -6.51
C ARG A 278 -19.20 5.70 -5.62
N LEU A 279 -20.39 5.92 -6.17
CA LEU A 279 -21.56 6.35 -5.41
C LEU A 279 -22.04 5.29 -4.42
N GLN A 280 -22.05 4.00 -4.81
CA GLN A 280 -22.41 2.88 -3.93
C GLN A 280 -21.43 2.78 -2.76
N ALA A 281 -20.12 2.81 -3.04
CA ALA A 281 -19.11 2.80 -1.98
C ALA A 281 -19.24 4.00 -1.06
N ARG A 282 -19.38 5.22 -1.62
CA ARG A 282 -19.51 6.46 -0.84
C ARG A 282 -20.72 6.45 0.10
N ALA A 283 -21.83 5.86 -0.33
CA ALA A 283 -23.05 5.77 0.49
C ALA A 283 -22.82 4.97 1.79
N ARG A 284 -21.83 4.07 1.82
CA ARG A 284 -21.54 3.19 2.95
C ARG A 284 -20.19 3.46 3.62
N ALA A 285 -19.39 4.41 3.13
CA ALA A 285 -18.00 4.59 3.56
C ALA A 285 -17.79 5.36 4.87
N GLY A 286 -18.86 5.71 5.61
CA GLY A 286 -18.75 6.30 6.94
C GLY A 286 -17.97 7.62 7.02
N GLY A 287 -17.91 8.39 5.91
CA GLY A 287 -17.17 9.66 5.82
C GLY A 287 -15.77 9.55 5.26
N ALA A 288 -15.29 8.36 4.85
CA ALA A 288 -14.05 8.21 4.11
C ALA A 288 -14.11 8.97 2.77
N ASP A 289 -12.98 9.53 2.33
CA ASP A 289 -12.82 10.09 0.99
C ASP A 289 -12.73 8.95 -0.02
N VAL A 290 -13.81 8.74 -0.79
CA VAL A 290 -13.92 7.63 -1.76
C VAL A 290 -13.49 8.10 -3.13
N ARG A 291 -12.44 7.47 -3.65
CA ARG A 291 -11.87 7.72 -4.98
C ARG A 291 -11.94 6.46 -5.83
N VAL A 292 -12.00 6.65 -7.14
CA VAL A 292 -11.86 5.60 -8.15
C VAL A 292 -10.46 5.68 -8.73
N ALA A 293 -9.73 4.58 -8.71
CA ALA A 293 -8.41 4.49 -9.32
C ALA A 293 -8.52 4.50 -10.84
N ARG A 294 -7.59 5.17 -11.48
CA ARG A 294 -7.33 5.10 -12.91
C ARG A 294 -5.89 4.71 -13.15
N ASP A 295 -5.65 4.03 -14.22
CA ASP A 295 -4.27 3.71 -14.61
C ASP A 295 -3.43 4.99 -14.69
N LEU A 296 -2.21 4.91 -14.18
CA LEU A 296 -1.21 5.98 -14.09
C LEU A 296 -1.52 7.10 -13.07
N ASP A 297 -2.60 6.98 -12.29
CA ASP A 297 -2.86 7.90 -11.19
C ASP A 297 -1.70 7.89 -10.17
N ARG A 298 -1.44 9.08 -9.60
CA ARG A 298 -0.52 9.28 -8.49
C ARG A 298 -1.28 9.79 -7.28
N ILE A 299 -1.36 8.96 -6.26
CA ILE A 299 -2.14 9.22 -5.05
C ILE A 299 -1.19 9.46 -3.88
N ARG A 300 -1.08 10.69 -3.43
CA ARG A 300 -0.31 11.02 -2.23
C ARG A 300 -0.98 10.43 -1.00
N MET A 301 -0.18 9.90 -0.09
CA MET A 301 -0.70 9.51 1.23
C MET A 301 -1.36 10.71 1.91
N PRO A 302 -2.53 10.53 2.53
CA PRO A 302 -3.15 11.59 3.32
C PRO A 302 -2.18 12.13 4.37
N GLY A 303 -2.28 13.41 4.70
CA GLY A 303 -1.49 14.00 5.80
C GLY A 303 -1.63 13.17 7.08
N ARG A 304 -0.66 13.24 7.99
CA ARG A 304 -0.71 12.46 9.24
C ARG A 304 -1.95 12.77 10.07
N ARG A 305 -2.48 11.78 10.77
CA ARG A 305 -3.57 11.99 11.73
C ARG A 305 -3.09 12.92 12.84
N THR A 306 -3.83 13.98 13.10
CA THR A 306 -3.63 14.78 14.31
C THR A 306 -4.34 14.12 15.47
N ARG A 307 -3.77 14.20 16.68
CA ARG A 307 -4.44 13.73 17.89
C ARG A 307 -5.74 14.53 18.03
N LEU A 308 -6.89 13.87 18.01
CA LEU A 308 -8.11 14.50 18.53
C LEU A 308 -7.83 14.85 19.99
N ARG A 309 -7.81 16.14 20.35
CA ARG A 309 -7.85 16.57 21.75
C ARG A 309 -9.14 16.00 22.31
N ARG A 310 -9.02 15.07 23.27
CA ARG A 310 -10.14 14.62 24.08
C ARG A 310 -10.53 15.74 25.02
#